data_41a4d3a2b940b6c8b5822ded9aa79a52
#
_entry.id   41a4d3a2b940b6c8b5822ded9aa79a52
#
_cell.length_a   1.000
_cell.length_b   1.000
_cell.length_c   1.000
_cell.angle_alpha   90.00
_cell.angle_beta   90.00
_cell.angle_gamma   90.00
#
_symmetry.space_group_name_H-M   'P 1'
#
loop_
_entity.id
_entity.type
_entity.pdbx_description
1 polymer ?
#
loop_
_entity_poly.entity_id
_entity_poly.type
_entity_poly.pdbx_seq_one_letter_code
_entity_poly.pdbx_strand_id
1 'polypeptide(L)'
;MSNVIKPVGYKALLDMRQTEMGIKLIKEFFQANLSTELRLRRVTAPLFVLKGLGINDDLNGVERPVTFPIKDLGDAKAEVVHSLAKWKRLTLAEYKIEPGYGVYTDMNAIRADEELDNLHSLYVDQWDWEAVIEKKDRNLAFLEGVVRRIYAAIRRTEYLTCEHYPQLKPFLPEQIHFVHAQDLLDMYPDMTPKEREDAICKKYGAVFVEGIGGKLSDGKKHDGRAPDYDDWSTIAENGKMGLNGDILIWYPVLERSFELSSMGIRVDKESLLRQLKIEGKEDREKLYFHQQLLNDKLPLSIGGGIGQSRLCMVLLHKAHIGEIQASIWPDEMRKECEENGMTLI
;
A
#
# COMPACT_ATOMS: atom_id res chain seq x y z
N MET A 1 -27.62 -1.00 1.70
CA MET A 1 -27.33 0.28 1.00
C MET A 1 -25.86 0.18 0.57
N SER A 2 -25.56 0.51 -0.67
CA SER A 2 -24.17 0.47 -1.13
C SER A 2 -23.34 1.60 -0.48
N ASN A 3 -22.04 1.35 -0.29
CA ASN A 3 -21.10 2.33 0.28
C ASN A 3 -20.54 3.28 -0.81
N VAL A 4 -21.24 3.45 -1.94
CA VAL A 4 -20.75 4.26 -3.07
C VAL A 4 -20.93 5.75 -2.78
N ILE A 5 -19.80 6.48 -2.84
CA ILE A 5 -19.79 7.95 -2.87
C ILE A 5 -20.19 8.40 -4.28
N LYS A 6 -21.14 9.30 -4.37
CA LYS A 6 -21.69 9.85 -5.61
C LYS A 6 -21.33 11.33 -5.74
N PRO A 7 -20.20 11.67 -6.39
CA PRO A 7 -19.81 13.07 -6.52
C PRO A 7 -20.85 13.82 -7.35
N VAL A 8 -21.29 14.97 -6.86
CA VAL A 8 -22.33 15.77 -7.51
C VAL A 8 -21.88 16.24 -8.88
N GLY A 9 -22.64 15.86 -9.91
CA GLY A 9 -22.36 16.26 -11.28
C GLY A 9 -21.14 15.60 -11.90
N TYR A 10 -20.64 14.49 -11.33
CA TYR A 10 -19.51 13.75 -11.90
C TYR A 10 -19.77 13.32 -13.33
N LYS A 11 -18.80 13.56 -14.17
CA LYS A 11 -18.70 13.04 -15.54
C LYS A 11 -17.27 12.67 -15.81
N ALA A 12 -17.03 11.46 -16.27
CA ALA A 12 -15.70 11.03 -16.66
C ALA A 12 -15.12 11.96 -17.74
N LEU A 13 -13.95 12.55 -17.47
CA LEU A 13 -13.25 13.46 -18.39
C LEU A 13 -12.64 12.74 -19.62
N LEU A 14 -12.41 11.43 -19.47
CA LEU A 14 -11.88 10.55 -20.51
C LEU A 14 -12.90 9.47 -20.82
N ASP A 15 -13.10 9.19 -22.11
CA ASP A 15 -13.86 8.02 -22.53
C ASP A 15 -13.12 6.70 -22.20
N MET A 16 -13.76 5.55 -22.47
CA MET A 16 -13.19 4.23 -22.16
C MET A 16 -11.86 3.99 -22.89
N ARG A 17 -11.76 4.33 -24.17
CA ARG A 17 -10.53 4.15 -24.95
C ARG A 17 -9.38 5.02 -24.42
N GLN A 18 -9.67 6.28 -24.11
CA GLN A 18 -8.69 7.20 -23.53
C GLN A 18 -8.26 6.73 -22.14
N THR A 19 -9.20 6.19 -21.36
CA THR A 19 -8.94 5.63 -20.02
C THR A 19 -7.95 4.46 -20.12
N GLU A 20 -8.21 3.48 -21.00
CA GLU A 20 -7.30 2.34 -21.22
C GLU A 20 -5.91 2.78 -21.69
N MET A 21 -5.84 3.76 -22.60
CA MET A 21 -4.57 4.33 -23.04
C MET A 21 -3.84 5.06 -21.90
N GLY A 22 -4.59 5.76 -21.05
CA GLY A 22 -4.07 6.45 -19.88
C GLY A 22 -3.55 5.48 -18.83
N ILE A 23 -4.24 4.39 -18.55
CA ILE A 23 -3.78 3.32 -17.65
C ILE A 23 -2.43 2.78 -18.13
N LYS A 24 -2.30 2.46 -19.42
CA LYS A 24 -1.04 2.00 -20.01
C LYS A 24 0.06 3.03 -19.82
N LEU A 25 -0.19 4.29 -20.21
CA LEU A 25 0.78 5.39 -20.08
C LEU A 25 1.29 5.54 -18.64
N ILE A 26 0.37 5.60 -17.68
CA ILE A 26 0.70 5.77 -16.26
C ILE A 26 1.53 4.58 -15.76
N LYS A 27 1.08 3.35 -16.02
CA LYS A 27 1.77 2.15 -15.54
C LYS A 27 3.20 2.05 -16.10
N GLU A 28 3.40 2.26 -17.39
CA GLU A 28 4.72 2.19 -18.03
C GLU A 28 5.67 3.29 -17.52
N PHE A 29 5.19 4.52 -17.42
CA PHE A 29 6.02 5.64 -17.00
C PHE A 29 6.33 5.60 -15.51
N PHE A 30 5.33 5.35 -14.65
CA PHE A 30 5.54 5.31 -13.21
C PHE A 30 6.50 4.20 -12.79
N GLN A 31 6.33 2.98 -13.30
CA GLN A 31 7.24 1.87 -12.94
C GLN A 31 8.69 2.13 -13.36
N ALA A 32 8.91 2.77 -14.51
CA ALA A 32 10.25 3.15 -14.96
C ALA A 32 10.88 4.21 -14.03
N ASN A 33 10.10 5.22 -13.62
CA ASN A 33 10.55 6.22 -12.66
C ASN A 33 10.82 5.61 -11.28
N LEU A 34 9.89 4.83 -10.74
CA LEU A 34 10.04 4.17 -9.43
C LEU A 34 11.28 3.29 -9.39
N SER A 35 11.47 2.44 -10.41
CA SER A 35 12.61 1.54 -10.47
C SER A 35 13.95 2.28 -10.58
N THR A 36 13.99 3.39 -11.29
CA THR A 36 15.18 4.24 -11.41
C THR A 36 15.48 4.97 -10.10
N GLU A 37 14.46 5.60 -9.50
CA GLU A 37 14.61 6.36 -8.24
C GLU A 37 15.11 5.47 -7.08
N LEU A 38 14.59 4.27 -6.97
CA LEU A 38 14.90 3.37 -5.86
C LEU A 38 15.91 2.28 -6.23
N ARG A 39 16.46 2.28 -7.46
CA ARG A 39 17.42 1.29 -7.98
C ARG A 39 16.88 -0.15 -7.88
N LEU A 40 15.65 -0.36 -8.36
CA LEU A 40 14.95 -1.63 -8.26
C LEU A 40 15.10 -2.45 -9.55
N ARG A 41 15.30 -3.75 -9.41
CA ARG A 41 15.23 -4.72 -10.50
C ARG A 41 13.85 -5.35 -10.53
N ARG A 42 13.23 -5.46 -11.70
CA ARG A 42 11.96 -6.18 -11.82
C ARG A 42 12.20 -7.68 -11.66
N VAL A 43 11.37 -8.33 -10.84
CA VAL A 43 11.36 -9.78 -10.66
C VAL A 43 9.94 -10.32 -10.88
N THR A 44 9.84 -11.61 -11.25
CA THR A 44 8.56 -12.30 -11.29
C THR A 44 8.16 -12.74 -9.88
N ALA A 45 6.90 -12.58 -9.54
CA ALA A 45 6.38 -12.95 -8.23
C ALA A 45 5.28 -14.03 -8.33
N PRO A 46 5.08 -14.82 -7.26
CA PRO A 46 4.01 -15.80 -7.22
C PRO A 46 2.66 -15.11 -7.03
N LEU A 47 1.61 -15.64 -7.65
CA LEU A 47 0.22 -15.32 -7.34
C LEU A 47 -0.26 -16.01 -6.06
N PHE A 48 0.34 -17.13 -5.70
CA PHE A 48 -0.02 -17.94 -4.53
C PHE A 48 1.23 -18.58 -3.92
N VAL A 49 1.15 -18.88 -2.65
CA VAL A 49 2.22 -19.52 -1.85
C VAL A 49 1.66 -20.71 -1.08
N LEU A 50 2.53 -21.62 -0.63
CA LEU A 50 2.11 -22.73 0.23
C LEU A 50 1.65 -22.18 1.59
N LYS A 51 0.51 -22.70 2.05
CA LYS A 51 -0.04 -22.39 3.37
C LYS A 51 0.90 -22.85 4.49
N GLY A 52 0.98 -22.06 5.57
CA GLY A 52 1.69 -22.41 6.78
C GLY A 52 3.18 -22.07 6.79
N LEU A 53 3.70 -21.41 5.74
CA LEU A 53 5.09 -20.92 5.71
C LEU A 53 5.30 -19.54 6.36
N GLY A 54 4.22 -18.85 6.73
CA GLY A 54 4.29 -17.48 7.23
C GLY A 54 4.72 -16.44 6.19
N ILE A 55 4.59 -16.79 4.89
CA ILE A 55 4.95 -15.88 3.78
C ILE A 55 3.77 -15.00 3.41
N ASN A 56 2.54 -15.56 3.36
CA ASN A 56 1.36 -14.76 3.09
C ASN A 56 1.08 -13.79 4.24
N ASP A 57 0.40 -12.70 3.93
CA ASP A 57 -0.03 -11.71 4.91
C ASP A 57 -1.42 -12.06 5.44
N ASP A 58 -1.61 -11.92 6.75
CA ASP A 58 -2.92 -12.09 7.37
C ASP A 58 -3.73 -10.78 7.39
N LEU A 59 -3.19 -9.70 6.86
CA LEU A 59 -3.75 -8.35 6.97
C LEU A 59 -4.01 -7.98 8.46
N ASN A 60 -5.27 -7.82 8.84
CA ASN A 60 -5.65 -7.60 10.24
C ASN A 60 -5.78 -8.91 11.06
N GLY A 61 -5.61 -10.07 10.40
CA GLY A 61 -5.64 -11.39 11.03
C GLY A 61 -7.03 -12.04 11.10
N VAL A 62 -8.02 -11.47 10.41
CA VAL A 62 -9.41 -11.96 10.33
C VAL A 62 -9.82 -12.30 8.91
N GLU A 63 -9.13 -11.75 7.90
CA GLU A 63 -9.42 -11.94 6.50
C GLU A 63 -9.05 -13.35 6.04
N ARG A 64 -9.95 -13.97 5.27
CA ARG A 64 -9.79 -15.33 4.76
C ARG A 64 -9.04 -15.34 3.44
N PRO A 65 -7.88 -15.99 3.34
CA PRO A 65 -7.22 -16.17 2.05
C PRO A 65 -7.99 -17.14 1.17
N VAL A 66 -8.00 -16.90 -0.14
CA VAL A 66 -8.49 -17.87 -1.12
C VAL A 66 -7.52 -19.05 -1.14
N THR A 67 -8.00 -20.24 -0.77
CA THR A 67 -7.17 -21.44 -0.67
C THR A 67 -7.62 -22.52 -1.65
N PHE A 68 -6.66 -23.30 -2.14
CA PHE A 68 -6.93 -24.45 -3.00
C PHE A 68 -5.90 -25.58 -2.77
N PRO A 69 -6.28 -26.85 -2.97
CA PRO A 69 -5.36 -27.99 -2.88
C PRO A 69 -4.52 -28.14 -4.14
N ILE A 70 -3.30 -28.67 -4.00
CA ILE A 70 -2.40 -28.99 -5.12
C ILE A 70 -2.25 -30.51 -5.21
N LYS A 71 -2.83 -31.13 -6.25
CA LYS A 71 -2.85 -32.56 -6.46
C LYS A 71 -1.47 -33.22 -6.41
N ASP A 72 -0.51 -32.68 -7.14
CA ASP A 72 0.84 -33.24 -7.26
C ASP A 72 1.69 -33.08 -5.99
N LEU A 73 1.19 -32.33 -5.00
CA LEU A 73 1.79 -32.16 -3.67
C LEU A 73 0.98 -32.86 -2.57
N GLY A 74 0.21 -33.92 -2.92
CA GLY A 74 -0.59 -34.65 -1.95
C GLY A 74 -1.68 -33.83 -1.29
N ASP A 75 -2.34 -32.98 -2.07
CA ASP A 75 -3.38 -32.05 -1.63
C ASP A 75 -2.91 -30.99 -0.59
N ALA A 76 -1.60 -30.72 -0.55
CA ALA A 76 -1.09 -29.56 0.19
C ALA A 76 -1.81 -28.29 -0.28
N LYS A 77 -2.16 -27.42 0.68
CA LYS A 77 -2.92 -26.20 0.39
C LYS A 77 -2.01 -25.04 -0.01
N ALA A 78 -2.37 -24.35 -1.07
CA ALA A 78 -1.85 -23.04 -1.43
C ALA A 78 -2.86 -21.95 -1.10
N GLU A 79 -2.36 -20.72 -0.96
CA GLU A 79 -3.13 -19.52 -0.69
C GLU A 79 -2.77 -18.46 -1.72
N VAL A 80 -3.78 -17.84 -2.35
CA VAL A 80 -3.57 -16.62 -3.12
C VAL A 80 -3.07 -15.53 -2.18
N VAL A 81 -2.05 -14.80 -2.59
CA VAL A 81 -1.42 -13.81 -1.71
C VAL A 81 -2.36 -12.64 -1.39
N HIS A 82 -2.27 -12.12 -0.18
CA HIS A 82 -2.84 -10.83 0.22
C HIS A 82 -1.80 -9.71 0.09
N SER A 83 -0.52 -10.03 0.24
CA SER A 83 0.63 -9.16 0.13
C SER A 83 1.90 -9.98 -0.15
N LEU A 84 2.89 -9.36 -0.78
CA LEU A 84 4.20 -9.96 -1.03
C LEU A 84 5.30 -9.41 -0.12
N ALA A 85 4.96 -8.68 0.94
CA ALA A 85 5.94 -8.02 1.81
C ALA A 85 7.02 -8.98 2.32
N LYS A 86 6.61 -10.13 2.85
CA LYS A 86 7.53 -11.16 3.37
C LYS A 86 8.26 -11.92 2.25
N TRP A 87 7.56 -12.24 1.16
CA TRP A 87 8.16 -12.90 0.00
C TRP A 87 9.29 -12.07 -0.64
N LYS A 88 9.09 -10.76 -0.81
CA LYS A 88 10.11 -9.88 -1.38
C LYS A 88 11.40 -9.88 -0.57
N ARG A 89 11.29 -9.89 0.76
CA ARG A 89 12.46 -9.93 1.63
C ARG A 89 13.23 -11.25 1.52
N LEU A 90 12.53 -12.39 1.35
CA LEU A 90 13.16 -13.67 1.01
C LEU A 90 13.89 -13.59 -0.34
N THR A 91 13.26 -12.97 -1.33
CA THR A 91 13.83 -12.77 -2.66
C THR A 91 15.10 -11.92 -2.63
N LEU A 92 15.16 -10.87 -1.80
CA LEU A 92 16.39 -10.09 -1.61
C LEU A 92 17.56 -10.97 -1.16
N ALA A 93 17.31 -11.87 -0.22
CA ALA A 93 18.34 -12.80 0.29
C ALA A 93 18.74 -13.83 -0.77
N GLU A 94 17.77 -14.45 -1.43
CA GLU A 94 17.97 -15.47 -2.47
C GLU A 94 18.79 -14.92 -3.65
N TYR A 95 18.45 -13.71 -4.11
CA TYR A 95 19.12 -13.05 -5.24
C TYR A 95 20.38 -12.28 -4.82
N LYS A 96 20.73 -12.32 -3.53
CA LYS A 96 21.90 -11.63 -2.95
C LYS A 96 21.97 -10.17 -3.37
N ILE A 97 20.85 -9.47 -3.23
CA ILE A 97 20.76 -8.05 -3.57
C ILE A 97 21.63 -7.24 -2.59
N GLU A 98 22.43 -6.35 -3.14
CA GLU A 98 23.37 -5.52 -2.38
C GLU A 98 22.67 -4.34 -1.70
N PRO A 99 23.22 -3.80 -0.58
CA PRO A 99 22.68 -2.59 0.05
C PRO A 99 22.56 -1.41 -0.93
N GLY A 100 21.45 -0.68 -0.85
CA GLY A 100 21.11 0.43 -1.73
C GLY A 100 20.47 0.02 -3.05
N TYR A 101 20.24 -1.28 -3.29
CA TYR A 101 19.49 -1.84 -4.42
C TYR A 101 18.30 -2.65 -3.91
N GLY A 102 17.35 -2.92 -4.80
CA GLY A 102 16.17 -3.66 -4.45
C GLY A 102 15.51 -4.37 -5.63
N VAL A 103 14.32 -4.88 -5.35
CA VAL A 103 13.44 -5.52 -6.34
C VAL A 103 12.07 -4.86 -6.35
N TYR A 104 11.37 -4.95 -7.48
CA TYR A 104 9.95 -4.68 -7.55
C TYR A 104 9.26 -5.73 -8.43
N THR A 105 7.98 -5.86 -8.23
CA THR A 105 7.14 -6.77 -9.01
C THR A 105 5.74 -6.21 -9.18
N ASP A 106 5.03 -6.74 -10.18
CA ASP A 106 3.59 -6.56 -10.29
C ASP A 106 2.90 -7.60 -9.40
N MET A 107 2.42 -7.18 -8.24
CA MET A 107 1.64 -8.02 -7.34
C MET A 107 0.18 -8.03 -7.78
N ASN A 108 -0.41 -9.21 -7.80
CA ASN A 108 -1.84 -9.41 -7.95
C ASN A 108 -2.34 -10.19 -6.72
N ALA A 109 -3.34 -9.68 -6.04
CA ALA A 109 -3.89 -10.28 -4.84
C ALA A 109 -5.42 -10.38 -4.92
N ILE A 110 -6.00 -11.30 -4.16
CA ILE A 110 -7.44 -11.42 -3.98
C ILE A 110 -7.75 -11.28 -2.49
N ARG A 111 -8.59 -10.33 -2.15
CA ARG A 111 -9.10 -10.07 -0.80
C ARG A 111 -10.59 -10.36 -0.77
N ALA A 112 -10.94 -11.62 -0.47
CA ALA A 112 -12.32 -12.11 -0.57
C ALA A 112 -13.29 -11.47 0.44
N ASP A 113 -12.77 -10.96 1.56
CA ASP A 113 -13.55 -10.34 2.64
C ASP A 113 -13.52 -8.80 2.59
N GLU A 114 -13.04 -8.20 1.46
CA GLU A 114 -12.99 -6.74 1.29
C GLU A 114 -14.39 -6.13 1.22
N GLU A 115 -14.63 -5.03 1.93
CA GLU A 115 -15.82 -4.21 1.80
C GLU A 115 -15.71 -3.33 0.55
N LEU A 116 -16.59 -3.58 -0.42
CA LEU A 116 -16.52 -2.89 -1.71
C LEU A 116 -17.08 -1.46 -1.61
N ASP A 117 -16.30 -0.52 -2.12
CA ASP A 117 -16.69 0.89 -2.25
C ASP A 117 -15.99 1.52 -3.46
N ASN A 118 -15.92 2.86 -3.53
CA ASN A 118 -15.23 3.56 -4.62
C ASN A 118 -13.74 3.24 -4.73
N LEU A 119 -13.08 2.81 -3.64
CA LEU A 119 -11.63 2.64 -3.52
C LEU A 119 -11.20 1.18 -3.35
N HIS A 120 -12.12 0.31 -2.92
CA HIS A 120 -11.83 -1.08 -2.53
C HIS A 120 -12.48 -2.06 -3.51
N SER A 121 -11.67 -3.03 -3.97
CA SER A 121 -12.04 -4.11 -4.87
C SER A 121 -11.56 -5.43 -4.31
N LEU A 122 -12.21 -6.54 -4.71
CA LEU A 122 -11.73 -7.90 -4.42
C LEU A 122 -10.34 -8.17 -5.01
N TYR A 123 -10.03 -7.53 -6.13
CA TYR A 123 -8.75 -7.63 -6.81
C TYR A 123 -7.86 -6.43 -6.46
N VAL A 124 -6.65 -6.70 -6.01
CA VAL A 124 -5.65 -5.68 -5.65
C VAL A 124 -4.41 -5.85 -6.51
N ASP A 125 -4.00 -4.78 -7.17
CA ASP A 125 -2.76 -4.72 -7.94
C ASP A 125 -1.82 -3.65 -7.37
N GLN A 126 -0.53 -4.01 -7.20
CA GLN A 126 0.47 -3.08 -6.65
C GLN A 126 1.79 -3.21 -7.41
N TRP A 127 2.51 -2.08 -7.54
CA TRP A 127 3.97 -2.15 -7.63
C TRP A 127 4.48 -2.43 -6.23
N ASP A 128 4.83 -3.66 -5.99
CA ASP A 128 5.29 -4.13 -4.70
C ASP A 128 6.82 -4.16 -4.72
N TRP A 129 7.47 -3.40 -3.85
CA TRP A 129 8.91 -3.17 -3.89
C TRP A 129 9.57 -3.42 -2.54
N GLU A 130 10.87 -3.76 -2.55
CA GLU A 130 11.67 -4.00 -1.37
C GLU A 130 13.15 -3.70 -1.69
N ALA A 131 13.85 -2.95 -0.83
CA ALA A 131 15.25 -2.60 -1.00
C ALA A 131 16.09 -2.95 0.24
N VAL A 132 17.32 -3.41 0.02
CA VAL A 132 18.27 -3.70 1.10
C VAL A 132 18.81 -2.40 1.66
N ILE A 133 18.83 -2.29 2.99
CA ILE A 133 19.37 -1.14 3.72
C ILE A 133 20.46 -1.58 4.69
N GLU A 134 21.28 -0.63 5.14
CA GLU A 134 22.22 -0.84 6.22
C GLU A 134 21.62 -0.48 7.59
N LYS A 135 22.26 -0.90 8.67
CA LYS A 135 21.80 -0.60 10.03
C LYS A 135 21.69 0.91 10.31
N LYS A 136 22.58 1.71 9.74
CA LYS A 136 22.57 3.17 9.87
C LYS A 136 21.33 3.84 9.23
N ASP A 137 20.67 3.14 8.30
CA ASP A 137 19.52 3.64 7.54
C ASP A 137 18.18 3.38 8.27
N ARG A 138 18.20 2.70 9.42
CA ARG A 138 17.00 2.43 10.23
C ARG A 138 16.61 3.65 11.06
N ASN A 139 16.13 4.70 10.41
CA ASN A 139 15.71 5.96 11.02
C ASN A 139 14.65 6.69 10.17
N LEU A 140 13.96 7.67 10.76
CA LEU A 140 12.91 8.43 10.06
C LEU A 140 13.46 9.25 8.90
N ALA A 141 14.62 9.87 9.05
CA ALA A 141 15.18 10.69 7.98
C ALA A 141 15.42 9.90 6.69
N PHE A 142 15.86 8.63 6.81
CA PHE A 142 16.00 7.73 5.66
C PHE A 142 14.64 7.36 5.06
N LEU A 143 13.65 6.97 5.90
CA LEU A 143 12.29 6.66 5.47
C LEU A 143 11.67 7.84 4.72
N GLU A 144 11.70 9.04 5.30
CA GLU A 144 11.18 10.26 4.67
C GLU A 144 11.89 10.56 3.33
N GLY A 145 13.21 10.33 3.25
CA GLY A 145 13.99 10.48 2.02
C GLY A 145 13.48 9.55 0.91
N VAL A 146 13.11 8.32 1.24
CA VAL A 146 12.50 7.37 0.29
C VAL A 146 11.10 7.81 -0.11
N VAL A 147 10.29 8.24 0.85
CA VAL A 147 8.93 8.78 0.59
C VAL A 147 8.97 9.95 -0.38
N ARG A 148 9.87 10.92 -0.19
CA ARG A 148 10.02 12.06 -1.10
C ARG A 148 10.37 11.64 -2.52
N ARG A 149 11.20 10.62 -2.72
CA ARG A 149 11.55 10.07 -4.05
C ARG A 149 10.35 9.41 -4.72
N ILE A 150 9.59 8.60 -3.99
CA ILE A 150 8.35 7.99 -4.49
C ILE A 150 7.34 9.07 -4.87
N TYR A 151 7.12 10.04 -4.00
CA TYR A 151 6.20 11.15 -4.26
C TYR A 151 6.61 11.99 -5.47
N ALA A 152 7.90 12.23 -5.66
CA ALA A 152 8.40 12.90 -6.86
C ALA A 152 8.13 12.10 -8.14
N ALA A 153 8.21 10.76 -8.10
CA ALA A 153 7.84 9.91 -9.22
C ALA A 153 6.32 9.98 -9.53
N ILE A 154 5.47 10.01 -8.49
CA ILE A 154 4.01 10.21 -8.62
C ILE A 154 3.73 11.55 -9.32
N ARG A 155 4.32 12.64 -8.86
CA ARG A 155 4.13 13.98 -9.46
C ARG A 155 4.59 14.05 -10.90
N ARG A 156 5.75 13.49 -11.24
CA ARG A 156 6.20 13.43 -12.64
C ARG A 156 5.21 12.69 -13.53
N THR A 157 4.59 11.63 -13.00
CA THR A 157 3.57 10.87 -13.72
C THR A 157 2.29 11.69 -13.89
N GLU A 158 1.89 12.46 -12.88
CA GLU A 158 0.76 13.40 -12.99
C GLU A 158 1.00 14.41 -14.12
N TYR A 159 2.16 15.07 -14.16
CA TYR A 159 2.48 16.03 -15.22
C TYR A 159 2.44 15.40 -16.61
N LEU A 160 3.06 14.22 -16.79
CA LEU A 160 3.00 13.52 -18.06
C LEU A 160 1.56 13.21 -18.47
N THR A 161 0.74 12.76 -17.53
CA THR A 161 -0.66 12.43 -17.78
C THR A 161 -1.45 13.67 -18.22
N CYS A 162 -1.26 14.80 -17.56
CA CYS A 162 -1.91 16.07 -17.90
C CYS A 162 -1.45 16.63 -19.26
N GLU A 163 -0.17 16.44 -19.65
CA GLU A 163 0.32 16.80 -20.97
C GLU A 163 -0.35 15.98 -22.10
N HIS A 164 -0.57 14.66 -21.86
CA HIS A 164 -1.27 13.80 -22.82
C HIS A 164 -2.78 14.04 -22.86
N TYR A 165 -3.38 14.44 -21.75
CA TYR A 165 -4.81 14.68 -21.58
C TYR A 165 -5.05 16.07 -20.97
N PRO A 166 -5.04 17.15 -21.79
CA PRO A 166 -5.12 18.53 -21.30
C PRO A 166 -6.42 18.88 -20.54
N GLN A 167 -7.45 18.05 -20.63
CA GLN A 167 -8.68 18.18 -19.82
C GLN A 167 -8.45 17.78 -18.36
N LEU A 168 -7.45 16.97 -18.05
CA LEU A 168 -7.02 16.68 -16.69
C LEU A 168 -6.14 17.83 -16.20
N LYS A 169 -6.28 18.20 -14.92
CA LYS A 169 -5.50 19.27 -14.31
C LYS A 169 -4.69 18.73 -13.14
N PRO A 170 -3.39 19.07 -13.04
CA PRO A 170 -2.59 18.64 -11.91
C PRO A 170 -3.12 19.29 -10.62
N PHE A 171 -3.15 18.54 -9.54
CA PHE A 171 -3.62 18.99 -8.23
C PHE A 171 -2.71 18.58 -7.08
N LEU A 172 -1.75 17.72 -7.30
CA LEU A 172 -0.82 17.30 -6.26
C LEU A 172 0.14 18.45 -5.88
N PRO A 173 0.32 18.73 -4.59
CA PRO A 173 1.21 19.81 -4.13
C PRO A 173 2.67 19.48 -4.47
N GLU A 174 3.51 20.51 -4.44
CA GLU A 174 4.93 20.36 -4.77
C GLU A 174 5.67 19.47 -3.78
N GLN A 175 5.29 19.50 -2.52
CA GLN A 175 5.92 18.73 -1.44
C GLN A 175 4.90 17.94 -0.66
N ILE A 176 5.29 16.75 -0.22
CA ILE A 176 4.53 15.94 0.71
C ILE A 176 4.82 16.42 2.14
N HIS A 177 3.78 16.51 2.97
CA HIS A 177 3.87 16.87 4.38
C HIS A 177 4.01 15.60 5.24
N PHE A 178 4.87 15.63 6.26
CA PHE A 178 5.07 14.52 7.20
C PHE A 178 4.37 14.84 8.52
N VAL A 179 3.64 13.87 9.06
CA VAL A 179 2.95 13.98 10.34
C VAL A 179 2.86 12.61 11.00
N HIS A 180 3.09 12.55 12.30
CA HIS A 180 2.95 11.29 13.03
C HIS A 180 1.48 11.07 13.45
N ALA A 181 1.03 9.80 13.49
CA ALA A 181 -0.32 9.44 13.91
C ALA A 181 -0.69 9.97 15.31
N GLN A 182 0.28 10.05 16.24
CA GLN A 182 0.07 10.68 17.56
C GLN A 182 -0.22 12.18 17.43
N ASP A 183 0.48 12.90 16.55
CA ASP A 183 0.20 14.34 16.36
C ASP A 183 -1.19 14.56 15.78
N LEU A 184 -1.66 13.66 14.90
CA LEU A 184 -3.03 13.72 14.40
C LEU A 184 -4.06 13.51 15.50
N LEU A 185 -3.80 12.58 16.42
CA LEU A 185 -4.64 12.39 17.61
C LEU A 185 -4.65 13.65 18.48
N ASP A 186 -3.49 14.23 18.73
CA ASP A 186 -3.35 15.42 19.59
C ASP A 186 -4.00 16.67 18.97
N MET A 187 -3.90 16.82 17.64
CA MET A 187 -4.55 17.92 16.90
C MET A 187 -6.08 17.78 16.79
N TYR A 188 -6.57 16.55 16.67
CA TYR A 188 -7.98 16.25 16.42
C TYR A 188 -8.49 15.10 17.32
N PRO A 189 -8.53 15.31 18.66
CA PRO A 189 -8.80 14.22 19.62
C PRO A 189 -10.19 13.60 19.49
N ASP A 190 -11.17 14.39 19.06
CA ASP A 190 -12.57 13.96 18.93
C ASP A 190 -12.91 13.32 17.57
N MET A 191 -11.96 13.35 16.60
CA MET A 191 -12.16 12.77 15.28
C MET A 191 -11.73 11.30 15.25
N THR A 192 -12.39 10.53 14.41
CA THR A 192 -11.93 9.17 14.04
C THR A 192 -10.63 9.24 13.24
N PRO A 193 -9.83 8.16 13.16
CA PRO A 193 -8.63 8.14 12.35
C PRO A 193 -8.85 8.62 10.91
N LYS A 194 -9.95 8.20 10.27
CA LYS A 194 -10.28 8.59 8.90
C LYS A 194 -10.61 10.08 8.75
N GLU A 195 -11.36 10.63 9.69
CA GLU A 195 -11.65 12.07 9.73
C GLU A 195 -10.36 12.90 9.96
N ARG A 196 -9.40 12.39 10.74
CA ARG A 196 -8.07 13.02 10.93
C ARG A 196 -7.28 13.04 9.62
N GLU A 197 -7.29 11.93 8.87
CA GLU A 197 -6.68 11.85 7.55
C GLU A 197 -7.34 12.82 6.57
N ASP A 198 -8.66 12.89 6.53
CA ASP A 198 -9.40 13.83 5.69
C ASP A 198 -9.03 15.28 6.02
N ALA A 199 -9.00 15.64 7.30
CA ALA A 199 -8.67 16.97 7.75
C ALA A 199 -7.23 17.38 7.36
N ILE A 200 -6.25 16.51 7.60
CA ILE A 200 -4.85 16.81 7.33
C ILE A 200 -4.55 16.81 5.83
N CYS A 201 -5.13 15.86 5.06
CA CYS A 201 -4.98 15.81 3.61
C CYS A 201 -5.64 17.02 2.93
N LYS A 202 -6.82 17.45 3.40
CA LYS A 202 -7.47 18.67 2.91
C LYS A 202 -6.62 19.90 3.13
N LYS A 203 -5.87 19.96 4.23
CA LYS A 203 -5.00 21.10 4.58
C LYS A 203 -3.72 21.16 3.74
N TYR A 204 -3.08 20.00 3.50
CA TYR A 204 -1.74 19.95 2.89
C TYR A 204 -1.72 19.35 1.47
N GLY A 205 -2.81 18.73 1.01
CA GLY A 205 -2.94 18.11 -0.30
C GLY A 205 -2.28 16.74 -0.43
N ALA A 206 -1.12 16.52 0.18
CA ALA A 206 -0.41 15.24 0.25
C ALA A 206 0.31 15.11 1.58
N VAL A 207 0.18 13.96 2.22
CA VAL A 207 0.69 13.69 3.57
C VAL A 207 1.28 12.30 3.65
N PHE A 208 2.37 12.16 4.39
CA PHE A 208 2.84 10.86 4.87
C PHE A 208 2.52 10.76 6.36
N VAL A 209 1.63 9.84 6.73
CA VAL A 209 1.25 9.59 8.12
C VAL A 209 2.16 8.53 8.69
N GLU A 210 3.02 8.91 9.64
CA GLU A 210 4.01 8.03 10.27
C GLU A 210 3.44 7.29 11.48
N GLY A 211 4.02 6.12 11.80
CA GLY A 211 3.73 5.40 13.04
C GLY A 211 2.39 4.65 13.03
N ILE A 212 2.09 3.97 11.92
CA ILE A 212 0.87 3.16 11.76
C ILE A 212 1.07 1.76 12.36
N GLY A 213 0.13 1.29 13.19
CA GLY A 213 0.08 -0.07 13.75
C GLY A 213 0.25 -0.15 15.26
N GLY A 214 0.99 0.80 15.88
CA GLY A 214 1.13 0.90 17.33
C GLY A 214 -0.08 1.57 18.00
N LYS A 215 -0.25 1.34 19.30
CA LYS A 215 -1.25 2.05 20.09
C LYS A 215 -0.80 3.47 20.39
N LEU A 216 -1.69 4.42 20.20
CA LEU A 216 -1.52 5.82 20.55
C LEU A 216 -1.82 6.08 22.03
N SER A 217 -1.68 7.31 22.49
CA SER A 217 -1.88 7.71 23.89
C SER A 217 -3.30 7.45 24.42
N ASP A 218 -4.31 7.37 23.54
CA ASP A 218 -5.68 6.99 23.85
C ASP A 218 -5.90 5.46 23.98
N GLY A 219 -4.84 4.66 23.78
CA GLY A 219 -4.86 3.20 23.81
C GLY A 219 -5.37 2.54 22.53
N LYS A 220 -5.75 3.30 21.50
CA LYS A 220 -6.23 2.81 20.20
C LYS A 220 -5.12 2.92 19.14
N LYS A 221 -5.22 2.10 18.09
CA LYS A 221 -4.39 2.25 16.89
C LYS A 221 -4.99 3.32 15.98
N HIS A 222 -4.14 3.98 15.20
CA HIS A 222 -4.61 4.83 14.09
C HIS A 222 -5.21 3.95 12.99
N ASP A 223 -4.45 2.94 12.57
CA ASP A 223 -4.89 1.89 11.65
C ASP A 223 -4.19 0.57 11.97
N GLY A 224 -4.66 -0.53 11.36
CA GLY A 224 -4.08 -1.86 11.50
C GLY A 224 -2.73 -2.01 10.78
N ARG A 225 -1.86 -2.86 11.33
CA ARG A 225 -0.63 -3.29 10.65
C ARG A 225 -0.21 -4.64 11.20
N ALA A 226 0.09 -5.61 10.35
CA ALA A 226 0.59 -6.91 10.78
C ALA A 226 1.92 -6.76 11.55
N PRO A 227 2.21 -7.67 12.51
CA PRO A 227 3.39 -7.54 13.38
C PRO A 227 4.70 -7.98 12.73
N ASP A 228 4.69 -8.54 11.54
CA ASP A 228 5.81 -9.33 11.02
C ASP A 228 6.46 -8.82 9.74
N TYR A 229 6.17 -7.57 9.33
CA TYR A 229 6.91 -6.94 8.24
C TYR A 229 7.29 -5.48 8.53
N ASP A 230 6.39 -4.52 8.75
CA ASP A 230 6.74 -3.14 9.08
C ASP A 230 7.12 -2.96 10.56
N ASP A 231 8.16 -2.18 10.84
CA ASP A 231 8.55 -1.82 12.20
C ASP A 231 7.74 -0.62 12.68
N TRP A 232 6.66 -0.90 13.39
CA TRP A 232 5.78 0.11 14.00
C TRP A 232 6.03 0.29 15.51
N SER A 233 7.02 -0.38 16.07
CA SER A 233 7.26 -0.41 17.53
C SER A 233 8.60 0.16 17.97
N THR A 234 9.53 0.40 17.07
CA THR A 234 10.81 1.05 17.40
C THR A 234 10.57 2.54 17.68
N ILE A 235 11.16 3.03 18.78
CA ILE A 235 11.12 4.47 19.10
C ILE A 235 12.12 5.18 18.18
N ALA A 236 11.63 6.13 17.40
CA ALA A 236 12.45 6.94 16.51
C ALA A 236 13.10 8.14 17.23
N GLU A 237 13.93 8.88 16.50
CA GLU A 237 14.69 10.03 17.02
C GLU A 237 13.79 11.17 17.54
N ASN A 238 12.56 11.26 17.07
CA ASN A 238 11.54 12.21 17.51
C ASN A 238 10.82 11.77 18.80
N GLY A 239 11.22 10.64 19.40
CA GLY A 239 10.61 10.08 20.59
C GLY A 239 9.28 9.35 20.38
N LYS A 240 8.83 9.18 19.14
CA LYS A 240 7.58 8.49 18.78
C LYS A 240 7.86 7.11 18.20
N MET A 241 6.87 6.22 18.28
CA MET A 241 7.00 4.84 17.79
C MET A 241 6.69 4.73 16.30
N GLY A 242 7.48 3.93 15.59
CA GLY A 242 7.24 3.49 14.23
C GLY A 242 8.22 4.08 13.22
N LEU A 243 8.66 3.21 12.32
CA LEU A 243 9.51 3.51 11.16
C LEU A 243 8.76 3.16 9.87
N ASN A 244 7.47 3.44 9.83
CA ASN A 244 6.55 3.11 8.75
C ASN A 244 5.49 4.19 8.60
N GLY A 245 4.68 4.09 7.55
CA GLY A 245 3.56 5.00 7.35
C GLY A 245 2.93 4.83 5.97
N ASP A 246 1.96 5.72 5.69
CA ASP A 246 1.14 5.69 4.49
C ASP A 246 1.20 7.02 3.75
N ILE A 247 1.34 6.96 2.42
CA ILE A 247 1.20 8.13 1.54
C ILE A 247 -0.28 8.33 1.26
N LEU A 248 -0.80 9.43 1.74
CA LEU A 248 -2.17 9.88 1.55
C LEU A 248 -2.20 11.16 0.74
N ILE A 249 -3.22 11.33 -0.09
CA ILE A 249 -3.50 12.58 -0.80
C ILE A 249 -4.91 13.04 -0.53
N TRP A 250 -5.16 14.34 -0.66
CA TRP A 250 -6.52 14.83 -0.80
C TRP A 250 -7.00 14.58 -2.22
N TYR A 251 -8.05 13.79 -2.37
CA TYR A 251 -8.61 13.47 -3.69
C TYR A 251 -9.82 14.34 -4.00
N PRO A 252 -9.68 15.35 -4.89
CA PRO A 252 -10.74 16.32 -5.12
C PRO A 252 -12.04 15.74 -5.70
N VAL A 253 -11.96 14.63 -6.47
CA VAL A 253 -13.13 13.99 -7.08
C VAL A 253 -14.06 13.40 -6.03
N LEU A 254 -13.52 12.83 -4.95
CA LEU A 254 -14.30 12.21 -3.87
C LEU A 254 -14.34 13.08 -2.61
N GLU A 255 -13.65 14.21 -2.60
CA GLU A 255 -13.54 15.15 -1.45
C GLU A 255 -13.13 14.45 -0.14
N ARG A 256 -12.13 13.54 -0.21
CA ARG A 256 -11.61 12.78 0.94
C ARG A 256 -10.13 12.46 0.81
N SER A 257 -9.53 11.97 1.89
CA SER A 257 -8.22 11.36 1.86
C SER A 257 -8.22 10.06 1.04
N PHE A 258 -7.10 9.81 0.36
CA PHE A 258 -6.92 8.67 -0.51
C PHE A 258 -5.53 8.09 -0.31
N GLU A 259 -5.45 6.85 0.15
CA GLU A 259 -4.20 6.13 0.34
C GLU A 259 -3.66 5.59 -0.99
N LEU A 260 -2.44 6.00 -1.34
CA LEU A 260 -1.73 5.53 -2.53
C LEU A 260 -0.71 4.43 -2.24
N SER A 261 -0.09 4.47 -1.07
CA SER A 261 1.01 3.57 -0.72
C SER A 261 1.10 3.37 0.78
N SER A 262 1.39 2.13 1.17
CA SER A 262 1.76 1.74 2.51
C SER A 262 3.20 1.21 2.48
N MET A 263 4.07 1.67 3.39
CA MET A 263 5.49 1.34 3.38
C MET A 263 6.17 1.51 4.73
N GLY A 264 7.33 0.87 4.89
CA GLY A 264 8.10 1.01 6.11
C GLY A 264 9.48 0.37 6.05
N ILE A 265 10.33 0.78 6.98
CA ILE A 265 11.51 0.02 7.35
C ILE A 265 11.03 -1.26 8.00
N ARG A 266 11.56 -2.40 7.55
CA ARG A 266 11.09 -3.70 8.00
C ARG A 266 11.62 -4.05 9.38
N VAL A 267 10.88 -4.88 10.09
CA VAL A 267 11.31 -5.41 11.39
C VAL A 267 12.70 -6.04 11.31
N ASP A 268 13.51 -5.82 12.33
CA ASP A 268 14.65 -6.66 12.67
C ASP A 268 14.21 -7.74 13.68
N LYS A 269 15.16 -8.53 14.20
CA LYS A 269 14.83 -9.57 15.16
C LYS A 269 14.16 -9.03 16.44
N GLU A 270 14.66 -7.92 16.94
CA GLU A 270 14.20 -7.35 18.20
C GLU A 270 12.79 -6.79 18.06
N SER A 271 12.54 -6.02 17.01
CA SER A 271 11.22 -5.45 16.72
C SER A 271 10.21 -6.52 16.31
N LEU A 272 10.63 -7.57 15.56
CA LEU A 272 9.77 -8.71 15.26
C LEU A 272 9.26 -9.38 16.53
N LEU A 273 10.17 -9.81 17.43
CA LEU A 273 9.79 -10.49 18.68
C LEU A 273 8.91 -9.59 19.56
N ARG A 274 9.25 -8.30 19.65
CA ARG A 274 8.46 -7.32 20.40
C ARG A 274 7.05 -7.19 19.83
N GLN A 275 6.90 -7.08 18.51
CA GLN A 275 5.61 -6.91 17.85
C GLN A 275 4.75 -8.18 17.93
N LEU A 276 5.34 -9.35 17.73
CA LEU A 276 4.65 -10.64 17.91
C LEU A 276 4.08 -10.78 19.33
N LYS A 277 4.87 -10.40 20.34
CA LYS A 277 4.43 -10.42 21.74
C LYS A 277 3.30 -9.41 22.02
N ILE A 278 3.38 -8.19 21.45
CA ILE A 278 2.32 -7.18 21.61
C ILE A 278 0.99 -7.69 21.03
N GLU A 279 1.04 -8.40 19.91
CA GLU A 279 -0.14 -8.93 19.23
C GLU A 279 -0.55 -10.35 19.68
N GLY A 280 0.17 -10.97 20.64
CA GLY A 280 -0.10 -12.32 21.11
C GLY A 280 0.05 -13.39 20.02
N LYS A 281 1.02 -13.20 19.12
CA LYS A 281 1.26 -14.06 17.94
C LYS A 281 2.65 -14.71 17.97
N GLU A 282 3.19 -15.00 19.16
CA GLU A 282 4.52 -15.59 19.35
C GLU A 282 4.65 -16.98 18.72
N ASP A 283 3.53 -17.68 18.50
CA ASP A 283 3.50 -18.96 17.79
C ASP A 283 4.02 -18.88 16.36
N ARG A 284 4.01 -17.68 15.74
CA ARG A 284 4.55 -17.45 14.38
C ARG A 284 6.07 -17.55 14.33
N GLU A 285 6.79 -17.45 15.42
CA GLU A 285 8.25 -17.61 15.47
C GLU A 285 8.72 -18.92 14.82
N LYS A 286 7.90 -19.97 14.86
CA LYS A 286 8.21 -21.30 14.27
C LYS A 286 8.07 -21.34 12.75
N LEU A 287 7.38 -20.35 12.14
CA LEU A 287 7.09 -20.37 10.70
C LEU A 287 8.36 -20.08 9.90
N TYR A 288 8.41 -20.59 8.68
CA TYR A 288 9.60 -20.52 7.85
C TYR A 288 10.16 -19.10 7.67
N PHE A 289 9.33 -18.13 7.30
CA PHE A 289 9.79 -16.75 7.14
C PHE A 289 10.42 -16.19 8.41
N HIS A 290 9.75 -16.38 9.56
CA HIS A 290 10.22 -15.87 10.86
C HIS A 290 11.54 -16.50 11.27
N GLN A 291 11.68 -17.81 11.05
CA GLN A 291 12.95 -18.52 11.29
C GLN A 291 14.08 -18.01 10.40
N GLN A 292 13.82 -17.65 9.13
CA GLN A 292 14.85 -17.06 8.27
C GLN A 292 15.32 -15.72 8.84
N LEU A 293 14.40 -14.88 9.32
CA LEU A 293 14.75 -13.59 9.94
C LEU A 293 15.49 -13.75 11.28
N LEU A 294 14.98 -14.59 12.17
CA LEU A 294 15.57 -14.83 13.50
C LEU A 294 16.97 -15.44 13.43
N ASN A 295 17.30 -16.17 12.36
CA ASN A 295 18.60 -16.80 12.14
C ASN A 295 19.55 -15.96 11.24
N ASP A 296 19.32 -14.63 11.10
CA ASP A 296 20.13 -13.69 10.30
C ASP A 296 20.31 -14.08 8.82
N LYS A 297 19.34 -14.78 8.25
CA LYS A 297 19.38 -15.17 6.84
C LYS A 297 18.75 -14.14 5.91
N LEU A 298 18.07 -13.14 6.44
CA LEU A 298 17.42 -12.07 5.68
C LEU A 298 18.12 -10.73 5.90
N PRO A 299 18.31 -9.91 4.86
CA PRO A 299 18.90 -8.59 5.01
C PRO A 299 17.94 -7.64 5.76
N LEU A 300 18.48 -6.55 6.32
CA LEU A 300 17.68 -5.39 6.70
C LEU A 300 17.11 -4.75 5.44
N SER A 301 15.87 -4.33 5.47
CA SER A 301 15.20 -3.79 4.29
C SER A 301 14.18 -2.71 4.62
N ILE A 302 13.83 -1.96 3.59
CA ILE A 302 12.69 -1.05 3.51
C ILE A 302 11.85 -1.49 2.33
N GLY A 303 10.55 -1.39 2.43
CA GLY A 303 9.69 -1.76 1.31
C GLY A 303 8.26 -1.25 1.46
N GLY A 304 7.47 -1.47 0.43
CA GLY A 304 6.08 -1.04 0.39
C GLY A 304 5.35 -1.54 -0.84
N GLY A 305 4.07 -1.20 -0.90
CA GLY A 305 3.22 -1.42 -2.05
C GLY A 305 2.59 -0.10 -2.50
N ILE A 306 2.59 0.16 -3.79
CA ILE A 306 1.90 1.31 -4.39
C ILE A 306 0.78 0.77 -5.27
N GLY A 307 -0.47 1.13 -4.96
CA GLY A 307 -1.64 0.65 -5.69
C GLY A 307 -1.61 1.10 -7.15
N GLN A 308 -1.54 0.14 -8.10
CA GLN A 308 -1.50 0.46 -9.53
C GLN A 308 -2.83 1.06 -10.00
N SER A 309 -3.93 0.37 -9.75
CA SER A 309 -5.27 0.85 -10.09
C SER A 309 -5.63 2.11 -9.31
N ARG A 310 -5.23 2.22 -8.04
CA ARG A 310 -5.42 3.43 -7.23
C ARG A 310 -4.70 4.64 -7.82
N LEU A 311 -3.45 4.51 -8.23
CA LEU A 311 -2.71 5.60 -8.87
C LEU A 311 -3.34 6.01 -10.21
N CYS A 312 -3.75 5.02 -11.04
CA CYS A 312 -4.46 5.30 -12.29
C CYS A 312 -5.79 6.03 -12.03
N MET A 313 -6.57 5.61 -11.03
CA MET A 313 -7.83 6.25 -10.64
C MET A 313 -7.63 7.73 -10.30
N VAL A 314 -6.63 8.02 -9.50
CA VAL A 314 -6.28 9.39 -9.08
C VAL A 314 -5.85 10.25 -10.26
N LEU A 315 -4.89 9.77 -11.05
CA LEU A 315 -4.29 10.56 -12.13
C LEU A 315 -5.23 10.71 -13.35
N LEU A 316 -6.21 9.82 -13.52
CA LEU A 316 -7.25 9.93 -14.56
C LEU A 316 -8.55 10.55 -14.05
N HIS A 317 -8.56 11.06 -12.81
CA HIS A 317 -9.68 11.73 -12.16
C HIS A 317 -10.99 10.90 -12.17
N LYS A 318 -10.88 9.61 -11.84
CA LYS A 318 -12.01 8.68 -11.82
C LYS A 318 -12.68 8.60 -10.45
N ALA A 319 -13.99 8.48 -10.41
CA ALA A 319 -14.74 8.45 -9.16
C ALA A 319 -14.84 7.05 -8.53
N HIS A 320 -14.60 5.99 -9.29
CA HIS A 320 -14.67 4.61 -8.81
C HIS A 320 -13.53 3.77 -9.38
N ILE A 321 -12.92 2.91 -8.56
CA ILE A 321 -11.81 2.04 -8.98
C ILE A 321 -12.22 1.07 -10.10
N GLY A 322 -13.49 0.71 -10.18
CA GLY A 322 -14.06 -0.10 -11.26
C GLY A 322 -14.08 0.60 -12.62
N GLU A 323 -13.82 1.89 -12.71
CA GLU A 323 -13.59 2.58 -14.00
C GLU A 323 -12.15 2.34 -14.54
N ILE A 324 -11.29 1.74 -13.71
CA ILE A 324 -9.88 1.47 -14.02
C ILE A 324 -9.60 -0.03 -14.07
N GLN A 325 -10.33 -0.81 -13.29
CA GLN A 325 -10.00 -2.19 -12.97
C GLN A 325 -11.20 -3.10 -13.20
N ALA A 326 -11.04 -4.10 -14.05
CA ALA A 326 -12.05 -5.15 -14.20
C ALA A 326 -12.10 -6.01 -12.92
N SER A 327 -13.29 -6.15 -12.36
CA SER A 327 -13.53 -6.91 -11.15
C SER A 327 -14.98 -7.38 -11.09
N ILE A 328 -15.38 -8.03 -9.99
CA ILE A 328 -16.77 -8.42 -9.72
C ILE A 328 -17.39 -7.38 -8.80
N TRP A 329 -18.51 -6.83 -9.22
CA TRP A 329 -19.25 -5.80 -8.47
C TRP A 329 -20.70 -6.25 -8.27
N PRO A 330 -21.31 -5.98 -7.10
CA PRO A 330 -22.75 -6.20 -6.90
C PRO A 330 -23.60 -5.46 -7.95
N ASP A 331 -24.68 -6.07 -8.41
CA ASP A 331 -25.56 -5.49 -9.43
C ASP A 331 -26.13 -4.12 -9.00
N GLU A 332 -26.48 -3.96 -7.72
CA GLU A 332 -26.93 -2.69 -7.16
C GLU A 332 -25.84 -1.60 -7.28
N MET A 333 -24.60 -1.95 -6.97
CA MET A 333 -23.47 -1.03 -7.09
C MET A 333 -23.21 -0.62 -8.54
N ARG A 334 -23.26 -1.57 -9.50
CA ARG A 334 -23.14 -1.28 -10.93
C ARG A 334 -24.21 -0.29 -11.39
N LYS A 335 -25.45 -0.53 -11.01
CA LYS A 335 -26.59 0.35 -11.35
C LYS A 335 -26.41 1.75 -10.76
N GLU A 336 -26.05 1.83 -9.48
CA GLU A 336 -25.81 3.12 -8.82
C GLU A 336 -24.64 3.90 -9.48
N CYS A 337 -23.57 3.22 -9.85
CA CYS A 337 -22.45 3.83 -10.54
C CYS A 337 -22.87 4.38 -11.92
N GLU A 338 -23.60 3.58 -12.71
CA GLU A 338 -24.08 3.98 -14.04
C GLU A 338 -25.00 5.21 -13.95
N GLU A 339 -25.97 5.20 -13.02
CA GLU A 339 -26.89 6.33 -12.78
C GLU A 339 -26.17 7.62 -12.37
N ASN A 340 -24.94 7.53 -11.85
CA ASN A 340 -24.11 8.65 -11.41
C ASN A 340 -22.90 8.91 -12.33
N GLY A 341 -22.90 8.41 -13.57
CA GLY A 341 -21.88 8.71 -14.59
C GLY A 341 -20.56 7.96 -14.43
N MET A 342 -20.50 6.91 -13.58
CA MET A 342 -19.36 6.04 -13.39
C MET A 342 -19.58 4.74 -14.18
N THR A 343 -18.76 4.50 -15.20
CA THR A 343 -18.84 3.29 -16.04
C THR A 343 -17.83 2.26 -15.55
N LEU A 344 -18.29 1.18 -14.90
CA LEU A 344 -17.43 0.10 -14.42
C LEU A 344 -17.07 -0.86 -15.56
N ILE A 345 -15.79 -1.19 -15.72
CA ILE A 345 -15.24 -2.11 -16.73
C ILE A 345 -15.20 -3.57 -16.23
#